data_db4adbbc54fdb2646bd2a8143d3e3f4c
#
_entry.id   db4adbbc54fdb2646bd2a8143d3e3f4c
#
_cell.length_a   1.000
_cell.length_b   1.000
_cell.length_c   1.000
_cell.angle_alpha   90.00
_cell.angle_beta   90.00
_cell.angle_gamma   90.00
#
_symmetry.space_group_name_H-M   'P 1'
#
loop_
_entity.id
_entity.type
_entity.pdbx_description
1 polymer ?
#
loop_
_entity_poly.entity_id
_entity_poly.type
_entity_poly.pdbx_seq_one_letter_code
_entity_poly.pdbx_strand_id
1 'polypeptide(L)'
;MFLRRHAGAVPPVDSAARVPQADRSRAMRARLLEATVELLVERGFAGTSTTLVSERAGVSRGAQLHHFPTKNDLVVAAVEHLTERRGAELSAAFAELSAEPVASAAGRRTRLRRVLEMLGDHFSSPVFAAALELWVAARTDETLLAAVAPLEQRVGREVHRMTVAALGADESRAGVRELVQATLDLIRGLGLASTISDDSARRRRILREWADVLDREMARD
;
A
#
# COMPACT_ATOMS: atom_id res chain seq x y z
N MET A 1 40.05 -16.57 67.71
CA MET A 1 39.92 -15.36 66.90
C MET A 1 39.49 -15.83 65.49
N PHE A 2 38.17 -15.94 65.25
CA PHE A 2 37.59 -16.54 64.03
C PHE A 2 37.15 -15.40 63.13
N LEU A 3 37.79 -15.27 61.92
CA LEU A 3 37.40 -14.35 60.86
C LEU A 3 36.26 -14.97 60.06
N ARG A 4 35.05 -14.43 60.16
CA ARG A 4 33.92 -14.73 59.26
C ARG A 4 34.14 -14.01 57.91
N ARG A 5 34.26 -14.81 56.83
CA ARG A 5 34.22 -14.31 55.47
C ARG A 5 32.75 -13.99 55.10
N HIS A 6 32.50 -12.77 54.76
CA HIS A 6 31.23 -12.37 54.16
C HIS A 6 31.22 -12.82 52.70
N ALA A 7 30.28 -13.71 52.38
CA ALA A 7 29.94 -14.04 51.01
C ALA A 7 29.11 -12.89 50.44
N GLY A 8 29.68 -12.18 49.46
CA GLY A 8 28.94 -11.15 48.69
C GLY A 8 27.84 -11.79 47.85
N ALA A 9 26.62 -11.42 48.07
CA ALA A 9 25.48 -11.79 47.21
C ALA A 9 25.65 -11.14 45.86
N VAL A 10 25.71 -11.96 44.79
CA VAL A 10 25.63 -11.54 43.41
C VAL A 10 24.20 -11.04 43.17
N PRO A 11 23.98 -9.81 42.66
CA PRO A 11 22.63 -9.36 42.34
C PRO A 11 22.04 -10.19 41.20
N PRO A 12 20.72 -10.47 41.21
CA PRO A 12 20.10 -11.23 40.13
C PRO A 12 20.22 -10.47 38.80
N VAL A 13 20.67 -11.22 37.79
CA VAL A 13 20.75 -10.76 36.40
C VAL A 13 19.36 -10.29 35.97
N ASP A 14 19.30 -9.05 35.56
CA ASP A 14 18.12 -8.35 35.04
C ASP A 14 17.36 -9.25 34.06
N SER A 15 16.12 -9.61 34.41
CA SER A 15 15.24 -10.38 33.53
C SER A 15 14.85 -9.46 32.40
N ALA A 16 15.46 -9.65 31.23
CA ALA A 16 15.05 -9.01 29.99
C ALA A 16 13.51 -8.98 29.92
N ALA A 17 12.94 -7.79 29.89
CA ALA A 17 11.50 -7.56 29.95
C ALA A 17 10.79 -8.44 28.91
N ARG A 18 10.00 -9.40 29.38
CA ARG A 18 9.31 -10.39 28.55
C ARG A 18 8.30 -9.67 27.68
N VAL A 19 8.58 -9.53 26.38
CA VAL A 19 7.65 -8.91 25.41
C VAL A 19 6.27 -9.51 25.59
N PRO A 20 5.21 -8.71 25.79
CA PRO A 20 3.85 -9.21 25.97
C PRO A 20 3.43 -10.15 24.83
N GLN A 21 2.62 -11.15 25.13
CA GLN A 21 2.17 -12.12 24.12
C GLN A 21 1.43 -11.45 22.95
N ALA A 22 0.65 -10.40 23.24
CA ALA A 22 -0.04 -9.62 22.22
C ALA A 22 0.93 -8.94 21.23
N ASP A 23 2.06 -8.43 21.71
CA ASP A 23 3.08 -7.79 20.85
C ASP A 23 3.79 -8.82 19.96
N ARG A 24 4.10 -9.99 20.51
CA ARG A 24 4.66 -11.11 19.73
C ARG A 24 3.69 -11.58 18.65
N SER A 25 2.39 -11.67 18.96
CA SER A 25 1.35 -12.05 18.01
C SER A 25 1.22 -11.02 16.90
N ARG A 26 1.23 -9.71 17.22
CA ARG A 26 1.21 -8.63 16.21
C ARG A 26 2.44 -8.66 15.31
N ALA A 27 3.63 -8.80 15.88
CA ALA A 27 4.87 -8.89 15.12
C ALA A 27 4.91 -10.12 14.19
N MET A 28 4.39 -11.26 14.64
CA MET A 28 4.26 -12.48 13.84
C MET A 28 3.28 -12.28 12.69
N ARG A 29 2.12 -11.68 12.96
CA ARG A 29 1.12 -11.35 11.93
C ARG A 29 1.72 -10.42 10.87
N ALA A 30 2.44 -9.37 11.26
CA ALA A 30 3.08 -8.44 10.31
C ALA A 30 4.09 -9.17 9.41
N ARG A 31 4.96 -10.02 9.95
CA ARG A 31 5.91 -10.82 9.13
C ARG A 31 5.22 -11.73 8.13
N LEU A 32 4.10 -12.37 8.50
CA LEU A 32 3.32 -13.20 7.58
C LEU A 32 2.75 -12.36 6.43
N LEU A 33 2.23 -11.18 6.71
CA LEU A 33 1.66 -10.29 5.69
C LEU A 33 2.75 -9.76 4.74
N GLU A 34 3.89 -9.32 5.25
CA GLU A 34 5.03 -8.86 4.45
C GLU A 34 5.57 -9.98 3.55
N ALA A 35 5.86 -11.17 4.11
CA ALA A 35 6.31 -12.33 3.34
C ALA A 35 5.30 -12.76 2.27
N THR A 36 4.00 -12.57 2.51
CA THR A 36 2.96 -12.89 1.53
C THR A 36 3.05 -11.96 0.32
N VAL A 37 3.22 -10.65 0.54
CA VAL A 37 3.33 -9.70 -0.58
C VAL A 37 4.61 -9.93 -1.38
N GLU A 38 5.74 -10.18 -0.73
CA GLU A 38 6.98 -10.53 -1.42
C GLU A 38 6.78 -11.73 -2.34
N LEU A 39 6.14 -12.80 -1.85
CA LEU A 39 5.86 -13.99 -2.65
C LEU A 39 4.85 -13.75 -3.76
N LEU A 40 3.84 -12.91 -3.55
CA LEU A 40 2.91 -12.51 -4.60
C LEU A 40 3.62 -11.78 -5.75
N VAL A 41 4.54 -10.87 -5.43
CA VAL A 41 5.34 -10.15 -6.43
C VAL A 41 6.32 -11.08 -7.16
N GLU A 42 7.00 -11.98 -6.41
CA GLU A 42 8.01 -12.88 -6.98
C GLU A 42 7.42 -14.04 -7.80
N ARG A 43 6.26 -14.58 -7.41
CA ARG A 43 5.75 -15.88 -7.88
C ARG A 43 4.29 -15.85 -8.34
N GLY A 44 3.64 -14.70 -8.23
CA GLY A 44 2.22 -14.54 -8.49
C GLY A 44 1.32 -15.27 -7.47
N PHE A 45 0.02 -15.12 -7.65
CA PHE A 45 -0.96 -15.77 -6.77
C PHE A 45 -0.85 -17.29 -6.80
N ALA A 46 -0.73 -17.91 -7.99
CA ALA A 46 -0.65 -19.36 -8.13
C ALA A 46 0.59 -19.96 -7.43
N GLY A 47 1.74 -19.29 -7.55
CA GLY A 47 3.02 -19.71 -6.97
C GLY A 47 3.16 -19.43 -5.47
N THR A 48 2.24 -18.68 -4.86
CA THR A 48 2.22 -18.41 -3.43
C THR A 48 1.47 -19.50 -2.68
N SER A 49 2.06 -20.05 -1.62
CA SER A 49 1.40 -21.01 -0.71
C SER A 49 1.62 -20.63 0.75
N THR A 50 0.71 -21.07 1.63
CA THR A 50 0.82 -20.83 3.08
C THR A 50 2.08 -21.43 3.67
N THR A 51 2.58 -22.55 3.14
CA THR A 51 3.84 -23.18 3.53
C THR A 51 5.02 -22.28 3.20
N LEU A 52 5.14 -21.81 1.97
CA LEU A 52 6.21 -20.90 1.53
C LEU A 52 6.20 -19.58 2.32
N VAL A 53 4.99 -19.04 2.61
CA VAL A 53 4.86 -17.83 3.43
C VAL A 53 5.37 -18.09 4.85
N SER A 54 4.99 -19.22 5.48
CA SER A 54 5.47 -19.58 6.82
C SER A 54 6.99 -19.69 6.88
N GLU A 55 7.59 -20.35 5.89
CA GLU A 55 9.04 -20.48 5.74
C GLU A 55 9.73 -19.11 5.59
N ARG A 56 9.25 -18.28 4.67
CA ARG A 56 9.78 -16.94 4.41
C ARG A 56 9.68 -16.03 5.65
N ALA A 57 8.54 -16.09 6.35
CA ALA A 57 8.28 -15.30 7.56
C ALA A 57 9.03 -15.80 8.80
N GLY A 58 9.63 -17.00 8.77
CA GLY A 58 10.21 -17.65 9.95
C GLY A 58 9.16 -17.94 11.03
N VAL A 59 7.96 -18.38 10.62
CA VAL A 59 6.81 -18.65 11.49
C VAL A 59 6.40 -20.11 11.35
N SER A 60 6.04 -20.77 12.46
CA SER A 60 5.55 -22.15 12.37
C SER A 60 4.22 -22.22 11.64
N ARG A 61 3.97 -23.33 10.93
CA ARG A 61 2.70 -23.57 10.23
C ARG A 61 1.49 -23.52 11.16
N GLY A 62 1.62 -24.01 12.39
CA GLY A 62 0.53 -23.95 13.39
C GLY A 62 0.17 -22.50 13.77
N ALA A 63 1.17 -21.66 13.95
CA ALA A 63 0.96 -20.24 14.23
C ALA A 63 0.36 -19.51 13.02
N GLN A 64 0.79 -19.83 11.80
CA GLN A 64 0.21 -19.27 10.58
C GLN A 64 -1.28 -19.64 10.43
N LEU A 65 -1.64 -20.91 10.60
CA LEU A 65 -3.02 -21.40 10.53
C LEU A 65 -3.92 -20.75 11.59
N HIS A 66 -3.37 -20.46 12.77
CA HIS A 66 -4.09 -19.74 13.82
C HIS A 66 -4.44 -18.29 13.41
N HIS A 67 -3.54 -17.60 12.68
CA HIS A 67 -3.78 -16.25 12.20
C HIS A 67 -4.59 -16.20 10.91
N PHE A 68 -4.32 -17.12 10.00
CA PHE A 68 -4.90 -17.17 8.66
C PHE A 68 -5.20 -18.61 8.27
N PRO A 69 -6.45 -19.09 8.44
CA PRO A 69 -6.83 -20.47 8.16
C PRO A 69 -6.64 -20.88 6.70
N THR A 70 -6.87 -19.97 5.77
CA THR A 70 -6.77 -20.25 4.34
C THR A 70 -5.73 -19.36 3.64
N LYS A 71 -5.33 -19.77 2.43
CA LYS A 71 -4.50 -18.94 1.55
C LYS A 71 -5.20 -17.64 1.20
N ASN A 72 -6.50 -17.70 0.91
CA ASN A 72 -7.27 -16.52 0.54
C ASN A 72 -7.32 -15.50 1.68
N ASP A 73 -7.58 -15.94 2.93
CA ASP A 73 -7.53 -15.05 4.10
C ASP A 73 -6.18 -14.35 4.25
N LEU A 74 -5.10 -15.12 4.09
CA LEU A 74 -3.74 -14.60 4.21
C LEU A 74 -3.43 -13.56 3.12
N VAL A 75 -3.76 -13.87 1.87
CA VAL A 75 -3.44 -13.00 0.72
C VAL A 75 -4.27 -11.71 0.76
N VAL A 76 -5.58 -11.81 1.01
CA VAL A 76 -6.45 -10.64 1.13
C VAL A 76 -5.98 -9.73 2.27
N ALA A 77 -5.71 -10.29 3.46
CA ALA A 77 -5.23 -9.52 4.60
C ALA A 77 -3.85 -8.88 4.34
N ALA A 78 -2.97 -9.53 3.57
CA ALA A 78 -1.66 -9.00 3.22
C ALA A 78 -1.78 -7.79 2.28
N VAL A 79 -2.58 -7.89 1.22
CA VAL A 79 -2.81 -6.79 0.29
C VAL A 79 -3.54 -5.64 1.01
N GLU A 80 -4.57 -5.92 1.82
CA GLU A 80 -5.28 -4.91 2.62
C GLU A 80 -4.32 -4.13 3.52
N HIS A 81 -3.53 -4.82 4.34
CA HIS A 81 -2.59 -4.19 5.28
C HIS A 81 -1.58 -3.27 4.60
N LEU A 82 -1.01 -3.70 3.48
CA LEU A 82 -0.04 -2.88 2.76
C LEU A 82 -0.68 -1.75 1.97
N THR A 83 -1.88 -1.96 1.43
CA THR A 83 -2.64 -0.90 0.77
C THR A 83 -3.01 0.20 1.76
N GLU A 84 -3.46 -0.16 2.97
CA GLU A 84 -3.74 0.81 4.05
C GLU A 84 -2.49 1.59 4.45
N ARG A 85 -1.36 0.93 4.66
CA ARG A 85 -0.09 1.58 5.01
C ARG A 85 0.38 2.53 3.91
N ARG A 86 0.38 2.08 2.65
CA ARG A 86 0.76 2.91 1.50
C ARG A 86 -0.22 4.05 1.24
N GLY A 87 -1.50 3.82 1.45
CA GLY A 87 -2.53 4.86 1.39
C GLY A 87 -2.30 5.96 2.44
N ALA A 88 -1.94 5.59 3.67
CA ALA A 88 -1.60 6.54 4.72
C ALA A 88 -0.33 7.36 4.39
N GLU A 89 0.73 6.72 3.86
CA GLU A 89 1.95 7.38 3.40
C GLU A 89 1.63 8.40 2.28
N LEU A 90 0.84 8.00 1.29
CA LEU A 90 0.41 8.86 0.19
C LEU A 90 -0.47 10.04 0.68
N SER A 91 -1.39 9.78 1.60
CA SER A 91 -2.26 10.80 2.20
C SER A 91 -1.45 11.85 2.97
N ALA A 92 -0.44 11.43 3.74
CA ALA A 92 0.45 12.34 4.45
C ALA A 92 1.24 13.22 3.47
N ALA A 93 1.81 12.62 2.41
CA ALA A 93 2.55 13.36 1.40
C ALA A 93 1.67 14.34 0.61
N PHE A 94 0.40 13.99 0.35
CA PHE A 94 -0.57 14.92 -0.25
C PHE A 94 -0.93 16.07 0.70
N ALA A 95 -1.07 15.80 2.00
CA ALA A 95 -1.34 16.84 3.00
C ALA A 95 -0.19 17.85 3.08
N GLU A 96 1.06 17.39 3.09
CA GLU A 96 2.25 18.24 3.04
C GLU A 96 2.25 19.11 1.77
N LEU A 97 2.03 18.50 0.60
CA LEU A 97 1.95 19.23 -0.68
C LEU A 97 0.82 20.27 -0.70
N SER A 98 -0.33 19.95 -0.09
CA SER A 98 -1.49 20.85 -0.03
C SER A 98 -1.27 22.03 0.91
N ALA A 99 -0.40 21.90 1.90
CA ALA A 99 -0.03 22.99 2.81
C ALA A 99 0.87 24.05 2.15
N GLU A 100 1.54 23.73 1.03
CA GLU A 100 2.34 24.68 0.28
C GLU A 100 1.42 25.72 -0.40
N PRO A 101 1.64 27.05 -0.22
CA PRO A 101 0.81 28.06 -0.86
C PRO A 101 0.99 28.04 -2.37
N VAL A 102 -0.12 28.15 -3.11
CA VAL A 102 -0.15 28.26 -4.57
C VAL A 102 -0.57 29.65 -4.97
N ALA A 103 0.38 30.52 -5.25
CA ALA A 103 0.14 31.92 -5.59
C ALA A 103 0.03 32.21 -7.10
N SER A 104 0.26 31.21 -7.97
CA SER A 104 0.31 31.43 -9.42
C SER A 104 -0.17 30.21 -10.23
N ALA A 105 -0.52 30.43 -11.50
CA ALA A 105 -0.83 29.37 -12.44
C ALA A 105 0.35 28.38 -12.63
N ALA A 106 1.58 28.87 -12.61
CA ALA A 106 2.78 28.02 -12.67
C ALA A 106 2.91 27.15 -11.42
N GLY A 107 2.62 27.69 -10.24
CA GLY A 107 2.59 26.93 -8.99
C GLY A 107 1.51 25.84 -9.00
N ARG A 108 0.32 26.13 -9.53
CA ARG A 108 -0.77 25.15 -9.69
C ARG A 108 -0.33 24.00 -10.60
N ARG A 109 0.21 24.28 -11.79
CA ARG A 109 0.74 23.23 -12.68
C ARG A 109 1.84 22.38 -12.04
N THR A 110 2.73 23.02 -11.29
CA THR A 110 3.77 22.29 -10.54
C THR A 110 3.16 21.34 -9.53
N ARG A 111 2.14 21.77 -8.77
CA ARG A 111 1.41 20.92 -7.84
C ARG A 111 0.74 19.75 -8.55
N LEU A 112 0.02 19.98 -9.63
CA LEU A 112 -0.64 18.92 -10.42
C LEU A 112 0.37 17.87 -10.88
N ARG A 113 1.53 18.29 -11.40
CA ARG A 113 2.59 17.36 -11.81
C ARG A 113 3.09 16.52 -10.64
N ARG A 114 3.35 17.12 -9.47
CA ARG A 114 3.79 16.40 -8.28
C ARG A 114 2.74 15.39 -7.80
N VAL A 115 1.46 15.75 -7.77
CA VAL A 115 0.38 14.83 -7.43
C VAL A 115 0.34 13.63 -8.38
N LEU A 116 0.41 13.88 -9.69
CA LEU A 116 0.39 12.81 -10.69
C LEU A 116 1.63 11.92 -10.63
N GLU A 117 2.82 12.46 -10.34
CA GLU A 117 4.04 11.70 -10.14
C GLU A 117 3.92 10.79 -8.91
N MET A 118 3.42 11.30 -7.79
CA MET A 118 3.20 10.52 -6.56
C MET A 118 2.19 9.39 -6.77
N LEU A 119 1.09 9.66 -7.48
CA LEU A 119 0.12 8.63 -7.87
C LEU A 119 0.77 7.61 -8.83
N GLY A 120 1.55 8.06 -9.80
CA GLY A 120 2.28 7.20 -10.73
C GLY A 120 3.23 6.24 -10.02
N ASP A 121 3.93 6.71 -9.01
CA ASP A 121 4.84 5.89 -8.20
C ASP A 121 4.07 4.92 -7.30
N HIS A 122 2.94 5.36 -6.72
CA HIS A 122 2.05 4.50 -5.95
C HIS A 122 1.52 3.32 -6.78
N PHE A 123 0.98 3.59 -7.98
CA PHE A 123 0.45 2.58 -8.90
C PHE A 123 1.51 1.81 -9.70
N SER A 124 2.80 2.08 -9.49
CA SER A 124 3.92 1.28 -10.03
C SER A 124 4.69 0.57 -8.93
N SER A 125 4.15 0.54 -7.71
CA SER A 125 4.78 -0.08 -6.55
C SER A 125 4.59 -1.60 -6.54
N PRO A 126 5.43 -2.35 -5.81
CA PRO A 126 5.23 -3.79 -5.58
C PRO A 126 3.87 -4.13 -4.97
N VAL A 127 3.32 -3.24 -4.14
CA VAL A 127 1.97 -3.43 -3.54
C VAL A 127 0.89 -3.42 -4.62
N PHE A 128 0.99 -2.52 -5.60
CA PHE A 128 0.05 -2.51 -6.73
C PHE A 128 0.21 -3.76 -7.61
N ALA A 129 1.43 -4.21 -7.85
CA ALA A 129 1.67 -5.48 -8.58
C ALA A 129 1.03 -6.67 -7.84
N ALA A 130 1.16 -6.75 -6.52
CA ALA A 130 0.49 -7.79 -5.71
C ALA A 130 -1.04 -7.67 -5.77
N ALA A 131 -1.61 -6.46 -5.79
CA ALA A 131 -3.04 -6.24 -5.96
C ALA A 131 -3.53 -6.70 -7.34
N LEU A 132 -2.78 -6.44 -8.41
CA LEU A 132 -3.09 -6.94 -9.76
C LEU A 132 -3.13 -8.47 -9.81
N GLU A 133 -2.16 -9.15 -9.20
CA GLU A 133 -2.15 -10.63 -9.09
C GLU A 133 -3.43 -11.14 -8.42
N LEU A 134 -3.85 -10.46 -7.34
CA LEU A 134 -5.06 -10.80 -6.60
C LEU A 134 -6.32 -10.57 -7.45
N TRP A 135 -6.42 -9.47 -8.20
CA TRP A 135 -7.56 -9.19 -9.08
C TRP A 135 -7.68 -10.21 -10.21
N VAL A 136 -6.55 -10.56 -10.83
CA VAL A 136 -6.54 -11.57 -11.90
C VAL A 136 -6.98 -12.93 -11.37
N ALA A 137 -6.50 -13.33 -10.19
CA ALA A 137 -6.90 -14.59 -9.56
C ALA A 137 -8.39 -14.59 -9.17
N ALA A 138 -8.87 -13.49 -8.59
CA ALA A 138 -10.27 -13.35 -8.15
C ALA A 138 -11.28 -13.42 -9.30
N ARG A 139 -10.88 -13.09 -10.53
CA ARG A 139 -11.75 -13.12 -11.70
C ARG A 139 -12.34 -14.52 -12.00
N THR A 140 -11.67 -15.58 -11.59
CA THR A 140 -12.05 -16.98 -11.84
C THR A 140 -12.28 -17.78 -10.55
N ASP A 141 -12.27 -17.14 -9.39
CA ASP A 141 -12.50 -17.74 -8.07
C ASP A 141 -13.56 -16.90 -7.33
N GLU A 142 -14.79 -17.40 -7.29
CA GLU A 142 -15.94 -16.70 -6.69
C GLU A 142 -15.71 -16.41 -5.18
N THR A 143 -15.07 -17.32 -4.46
CA THR A 143 -14.79 -17.15 -3.03
C THR A 143 -13.77 -16.02 -2.82
N LEU A 144 -12.72 -16.00 -3.64
CA LEU A 144 -11.72 -14.94 -3.59
C LEU A 144 -12.33 -13.60 -4.04
N LEU A 145 -13.16 -13.61 -5.09
CA LEU A 145 -13.85 -12.40 -5.58
C LEU A 145 -14.74 -11.79 -4.49
N ALA A 146 -15.50 -12.60 -3.78
CA ALA A 146 -16.36 -12.15 -2.68
C ALA A 146 -15.57 -11.46 -1.55
N ALA A 147 -14.31 -11.88 -1.32
CA ALA A 147 -13.43 -11.27 -0.33
C ALA A 147 -12.72 -10.00 -0.87
N VAL A 148 -12.34 -9.99 -2.14
CA VAL A 148 -11.57 -8.90 -2.77
C VAL A 148 -12.45 -7.70 -3.14
N ALA A 149 -13.67 -7.92 -3.65
CA ALA A 149 -14.50 -6.84 -4.16
C ALA A 149 -14.84 -5.75 -3.11
N PRO A 150 -15.16 -6.06 -1.85
CA PRO A 150 -15.36 -5.04 -0.83
C PRO A 150 -14.07 -4.24 -0.50
N LEU A 151 -12.91 -4.90 -0.51
CA LEU A 151 -11.62 -4.26 -0.32
C LEU A 151 -11.34 -3.26 -1.44
N GLU A 152 -11.48 -3.68 -2.70
CA GLU A 152 -11.26 -2.83 -3.88
C GLU A 152 -12.17 -1.60 -3.88
N GLN A 153 -13.45 -1.78 -3.57
CA GLN A 153 -14.39 -0.66 -3.48
C GLN A 153 -14.00 0.33 -2.39
N ARG A 154 -13.54 -0.14 -1.23
CA ARG A 154 -13.11 0.73 -0.12
C ARG A 154 -11.86 1.50 -0.51
N VAL A 155 -10.84 0.82 -1.03
CA VAL A 155 -9.58 1.42 -1.49
C VAL A 155 -9.82 2.41 -2.62
N GLY A 156 -10.64 2.04 -3.62
CA GLY A 156 -10.98 2.92 -4.74
C GLY A 156 -11.63 4.22 -4.31
N ARG A 157 -12.60 4.17 -3.37
CA ARG A 157 -13.22 5.38 -2.80
C ARG A 157 -12.21 6.25 -2.07
N GLU A 158 -11.34 5.66 -1.29
CA GLU A 158 -10.34 6.40 -0.51
C GLU A 158 -9.30 7.07 -1.40
N VAL A 159 -8.77 6.36 -2.39
CA VAL A 159 -7.83 6.92 -3.38
C VAL A 159 -8.50 8.04 -4.18
N HIS A 160 -9.75 7.87 -4.60
CA HIS A 160 -10.51 8.92 -5.29
C HIS A 160 -10.62 10.17 -4.40
N ARG A 161 -11.08 10.03 -3.16
CA ARG A 161 -11.22 11.13 -2.20
C ARG A 161 -9.91 11.88 -1.96
N MET A 162 -8.81 11.13 -1.75
CA MET A 162 -7.48 11.72 -1.55
C MET A 162 -7.02 12.47 -2.80
N THR A 163 -7.28 11.93 -3.98
CA THR A 163 -6.90 12.55 -5.27
C THR A 163 -7.68 13.83 -5.50
N VAL A 164 -8.99 13.86 -5.26
CA VAL A 164 -9.83 15.07 -5.31
C VAL A 164 -9.24 16.18 -4.44
N ALA A 165 -8.93 15.86 -3.18
CA ALA A 165 -8.35 16.82 -2.24
C ALA A 165 -6.96 17.32 -2.69
N ALA A 166 -6.08 16.42 -3.15
CA ALA A 166 -4.71 16.76 -3.57
C ALA A 166 -4.69 17.63 -4.85
N LEU A 167 -5.60 17.36 -5.79
CA LEU A 167 -5.77 18.16 -7.00
C LEU A 167 -6.48 19.50 -6.74
N GLY A 168 -7.17 19.64 -5.61
CA GLY A 168 -8.07 20.77 -5.35
C GLY A 168 -9.27 20.77 -6.30
N ALA A 169 -9.75 19.57 -6.68
CA ALA A 169 -10.82 19.41 -7.66
C ALA A 169 -12.18 19.70 -7.01
N ASP A 170 -13.02 20.50 -7.70
CA ASP A 170 -14.38 20.78 -7.29
C ASP A 170 -15.36 19.86 -8.06
N GLU A 171 -15.75 18.76 -7.43
CA GLU A 171 -16.67 17.78 -8.02
C GLU A 171 -18.12 18.27 -8.14
N SER A 172 -18.46 19.44 -7.63
CA SER A 172 -19.78 20.05 -7.89
C SER A 172 -19.92 20.56 -9.32
N ARG A 173 -18.81 20.75 -10.01
CA ARG A 173 -18.73 21.16 -11.41
C ARG A 173 -18.87 19.95 -12.32
N ALA A 174 -19.69 20.09 -13.38
CA ALA A 174 -19.92 19.02 -14.36
C ALA A 174 -18.61 18.54 -15.00
N GLY A 175 -18.42 17.21 -15.09
CA GLY A 175 -17.27 16.57 -15.72
C GLY A 175 -16.02 16.47 -14.85
N VAL A 176 -15.92 17.18 -13.72
CA VAL A 176 -14.72 17.14 -12.86
C VAL A 176 -14.55 15.78 -12.20
N ARG A 177 -15.63 15.16 -11.74
CA ARG A 177 -15.60 13.82 -11.17
C ARG A 177 -15.09 12.79 -12.17
N GLU A 178 -15.61 12.83 -13.40
CA GLU A 178 -15.20 11.95 -14.49
C GLU A 178 -13.75 12.18 -14.89
N LEU A 179 -13.28 13.43 -14.84
CA LEU A 179 -11.89 13.77 -15.12
C LEU A 179 -10.93 13.19 -14.04
N VAL A 180 -11.30 13.27 -12.77
CA VAL A 180 -10.54 12.62 -11.67
C VAL A 180 -10.54 11.10 -11.85
N GLN A 181 -11.69 10.51 -12.18
CA GLN A 181 -11.78 9.07 -12.42
C GLN A 181 -10.91 8.64 -13.61
N ALA A 182 -10.99 9.35 -14.74
CA ALA A 182 -10.15 9.09 -15.92
C ALA A 182 -8.65 9.23 -15.60
N THR A 183 -8.29 10.16 -14.72
CA THR A 183 -6.90 10.32 -14.24
C THR A 183 -6.43 9.07 -13.49
N LEU A 184 -7.24 8.55 -12.58
CA LEU A 184 -6.92 7.33 -11.83
C LEU A 184 -6.83 6.11 -12.75
N ASP A 185 -7.72 5.99 -13.71
CA ASP A 185 -7.73 4.88 -14.66
C ASP A 185 -6.53 4.94 -15.63
N LEU A 186 -6.15 6.14 -16.09
CA LEU A 186 -4.92 6.35 -16.85
C LEU A 186 -3.69 5.89 -16.05
N ILE A 187 -3.58 6.30 -14.79
CA ILE A 187 -2.42 5.98 -13.95
C ILE A 187 -2.37 4.48 -13.64
N ARG A 188 -3.51 3.83 -13.37
CA ARG A 188 -3.60 2.37 -13.23
C ARG A 188 -3.13 1.64 -14.48
N GLY A 189 -3.55 2.11 -15.66
CA GLY A 189 -3.11 1.56 -16.94
C GLY A 189 -1.60 1.70 -17.16
N LEU A 190 -1.01 2.85 -16.79
CA LEU A 190 0.44 3.05 -16.80
C LEU A 190 1.15 2.15 -15.80
N GLY A 191 0.57 1.95 -14.61
CA GLY A 191 1.07 1.01 -13.60
C GLY A 191 1.05 -0.43 -14.09
N LEU A 192 -0.01 -0.87 -14.77
CA LEU A 192 -0.08 -2.18 -15.40
C LEU A 192 1.03 -2.38 -16.44
N ALA A 193 1.28 -1.38 -17.29
CA ALA A 193 2.35 -1.46 -18.30
C ALA A 193 3.74 -1.62 -17.65
N SER A 194 3.98 -1.02 -16.49
CA SER A 194 5.26 -1.10 -15.77
C SER A 194 5.54 -2.49 -15.17
N THR A 195 4.56 -3.38 -15.10
CA THR A 195 4.79 -4.77 -14.64
C THR A 195 5.52 -5.63 -15.68
N ILE A 196 5.57 -5.20 -16.94
CA ILE A 196 6.19 -5.95 -18.05
C ILE A 196 7.56 -5.38 -18.40
N SER A 197 7.72 -4.05 -18.29
CA SER A 197 8.97 -3.37 -18.64
C SER A 197 9.13 -2.06 -17.88
N ASP A 198 10.37 -1.61 -17.67
CA ASP A 198 10.61 -0.28 -17.14
C ASP A 198 10.27 0.79 -18.19
N ASP A 199 9.08 1.33 -18.09
CA ASP A 199 8.61 2.45 -18.91
C ASP A 199 8.54 3.78 -18.14
N SER A 200 9.28 3.90 -17.03
CA SER A 200 9.26 5.06 -16.13
C SER A 200 9.44 6.40 -16.85
N ALA A 201 10.35 6.45 -17.84
CA ALA A 201 10.56 7.65 -18.64
C ALA A 201 9.34 8.02 -19.52
N ARG A 202 8.68 7.02 -20.11
CA ARG A 202 7.45 7.20 -20.90
C ARG A 202 6.32 7.66 -19.99
N ARG A 203 6.13 6.99 -18.83
CA ARG A 203 5.12 7.36 -17.83
C ARG A 203 5.26 8.81 -17.39
N ARG A 204 6.48 9.26 -17.01
CA ARG A 204 6.72 10.66 -16.64
C ARG A 204 6.38 11.67 -17.75
N ARG A 205 6.62 11.33 -19.02
CA ARG A 205 6.23 12.22 -20.13
C ARG A 205 4.71 12.30 -20.24
N ILE A 206 4.00 11.20 -20.21
CA ILE A 206 2.54 11.15 -20.27
C ILE A 206 1.92 11.94 -19.13
N LEU A 207 2.37 11.74 -17.89
CA LEU A 207 1.83 12.42 -16.72
C LEU A 207 2.08 13.95 -16.75
N ARG A 208 3.18 14.40 -17.35
CA ARG A 208 3.40 15.84 -17.54
C ARG A 208 2.39 16.45 -18.52
N GLU A 209 2.17 15.81 -19.65
CA GLU A 209 1.14 16.27 -20.63
C GLU A 209 -0.26 16.22 -20.02
N TRP A 210 -0.55 15.16 -19.24
CA TRP A 210 -1.82 15.02 -18.55
C TRP A 210 -2.04 16.12 -17.49
N ALA A 211 -1.00 16.53 -16.79
CA ALA A 211 -1.09 17.68 -15.86
C ALA A 211 -1.50 18.97 -16.56
N ASP A 212 -1.01 19.21 -17.79
CA ASP A 212 -1.40 20.37 -18.57
C ASP A 212 -2.84 20.27 -19.11
N VAL A 213 -3.35 19.04 -19.35
CA VAL A 213 -4.78 18.81 -19.64
C VAL A 213 -5.63 19.14 -18.41
N LEU A 214 -5.27 18.58 -17.24
CA LEU A 214 -5.99 18.84 -15.99
C LEU A 214 -6.02 20.34 -15.64
N ASP A 215 -4.90 21.06 -15.79
CA ASP A 215 -4.82 22.49 -15.51
C ASP A 215 -5.82 23.28 -16.37
N ARG A 216 -5.94 22.93 -17.66
CA ARG A 216 -6.90 23.59 -18.58
C ARG A 216 -8.35 23.27 -18.25
N GLU A 217 -8.65 21.98 -18.03
CA GLU A 217 -10.05 21.56 -17.82
C GLU A 217 -10.57 21.97 -16.42
N MET A 218 -9.72 21.97 -15.41
CA MET A 218 -10.09 22.43 -14.07
C MET A 218 -10.14 23.97 -13.95
N ALA A 219 -9.52 24.71 -14.88
CA ALA A 219 -9.58 26.18 -14.91
C ALA A 219 -10.74 26.73 -15.76
N ARG A 220 -11.45 25.89 -16.51
CA ARG A 220 -12.64 26.32 -17.27
C ARG A 220 -13.77 26.60 -16.29
N ASP A 221 -14.43 27.75 -16.42
CA ASP A 221 -15.61 28.15 -15.67
C ASP A 221 -16.87 27.41 -16.14
#